data_5f4b1ec35f0b4fabf34aa487da93cff0
#
_entry.id   5f4b1ec35f0b4fabf34aa487da93cff0
#
_cell.length_a   1.000
_cell.length_b   1.000
_cell.length_c   1.000
_cell.angle_alpha   90.00
_cell.angle_beta   90.00
_cell.angle_gamma   90.00
#
_symmetry.space_group_name_H-M   'P 1'
#
loop_
_entity.id
_entity.type
_entity.pdbx_description
1 polymer ?
#
loop_
_entity_poly.entity_id
_entity_poly.type
_entity_poly.pdbx_seq_one_letter_code
_entity_poly.pdbx_strand_id
1 'polypeptide(L)'
;MVANKPDSQEICFVPDDDYANFIKEETGTEIPEGNFVDLDGNILGRHKGIIHYTIGQRKGLGLALGRPVFVVDIKKETNEVVIGDNKDVFAKGLLADKVNFMSIASLEGEMRVRAKVRYNHRGADCTIRMVGEDQIECVFDEPQRAITPGQAVVFYEEDYVVGGAIIQKRQ
;
A
#
# COMPACT_ATOMS: atom_id res chain seq x y z
N MET A 1 -16.43 12.54 -24.53
CA MET A 1 -15.02 12.13 -24.49
C MET A 1 -14.81 11.28 -23.24
N VAL A 2 -14.37 10.03 -23.40
CA VAL A 2 -14.21 9.07 -22.28
C VAL A 2 -13.03 9.46 -21.37
N ALA A 3 -12.03 10.14 -21.91
CA ALA A 3 -10.78 10.51 -21.21
C ALA A 3 -10.96 11.44 -19.99
N ASN A 4 -12.10 12.12 -19.85
CA ASN A 4 -12.37 13.02 -18.73
C ASN A 4 -13.45 12.48 -17.77
N LYS A 5 -13.84 11.22 -17.92
CA LYS A 5 -14.78 10.59 -16.99
C LYS A 5 -14.01 10.21 -15.73
N PRO A 6 -14.49 10.57 -14.51
CA PRO A 6 -13.88 10.05 -13.30
C PRO A 6 -14.00 8.52 -13.30
N ASP A 7 -12.93 7.85 -12.92
CA ASP A 7 -12.96 6.40 -12.77
C ASP A 7 -13.96 6.00 -11.70
N SER A 8 -14.63 4.88 -11.92
CA SER A 8 -15.40 4.24 -10.87
C SER A 8 -14.47 3.83 -9.74
N GLN A 9 -14.71 4.37 -8.55
CA GLN A 9 -13.89 4.05 -7.36
C GLN A 9 -14.40 2.81 -6.64
N GLU A 10 -15.53 2.27 -7.08
CA GLU A 10 -16.25 1.18 -6.44
C GLU A 10 -16.19 -0.09 -7.27
N ILE A 11 -16.13 -1.22 -6.59
CA ILE A 11 -16.12 -2.53 -7.23
C ILE A 11 -17.56 -2.86 -7.61
N CYS A 12 -17.84 -2.94 -8.90
CA CYS A 12 -19.19 -3.06 -9.46
C CYS A 12 -19.98 -4.31 -9.01
N PHE A 13 -19.32 -5.32 -8.46
CA PHE A 13 -19.95 -6.53 -7.92
C PHE A 13 -20.09 -6.52 -6.37
N VAL A 14 -19.80 -5.39 -5.71
CA VAL A 14 -20.06 -5.13 -4.28
C VAL A 14 -20.88 -3.83 -4.19
N PRO A 15 -22.18 -3.87 -4.52
CA PRO A 15 -23.01 -2.68 -4.74
C PRO A 15 -23.31 -1.87 -3.46
N ASP A 16 -23.13 -2.46 -2.30
CA ASP A 16 -23.39 -1.89 -0.97
C ASP A 16 -22.12 -1.46 -0.23
N ASP A 17 -20.95 -1.52 -0.90
CA ASP A 17 -19.62 -1.26 -0.33
C ASP A 17 -19.25 -2.12 0.89
N ASP A 18 -20.01 -3.16 1.17
CA ASP A 18 -19.71 -4.10 2.27
C ASP A 18 -18.75 -5.20 1.81
N TYR A 19 -17.51 -4.79 1.55
CA TYR A 19 -16.41 -5.70 1.16
C TYR A 19 -16.15 -6.79 2.20
N ALA A 20 -16.41 -6.52 3.47
CA ALA A 20 -16.19 -7.48 4.54
C ALA A 20 -17.18 -8.64 4.45
N ASN A 21 -18.44 -8.33 4.25
CA ASN A 21 -19.47 -9.35 4.07
C ASN A 21 -19.24 -10.13 2.76
N PHE A 22 -18.91 -9.44 1.68
CA PHE A 22 -18.58 -10.08 0.41
C PHE A 22 -17.41 -11.08 0.57
N ILE A 23 -16.30 -10.68 1.24
CA ILE A 23 -15.17 -11.57 1.48
C ILE A 23 -15.60 -12.78 2.33
N LYS A 24 -16.40 -12.56 3.37
CA LYS A 24 -16.89 -13.62 4.23
C LYS A 24 -17.77 -14.63 3.46
N GLU A 25 -18.66 -14.16 2.62
CA GLU A 25 -19.53 -14.99 1.79
C GLU A 25 -18.76 -15.80 0.76
N GLU A 26 -17.82 -15.15 0.04
CA GLU A 26 -17.03 -15.79 -1.01
C GLU A 26 -15.98 -16.78 -0.48
N THR A 27 -15.37 -16.49 0.66
CA THR A 27 -14.29 -17.33 1.21
C THR A 27 -14.74 -18.28 2.31
N GLY A 28 -15.92 -18.08 2.88
CA GLY A 28 -16.37 -18.78 4.07
C GLY A 28 -15.51 -18.53 5.32
N THR A 29 -14.61 -17.52 5.25
CA THR A 29 -13.65 -17.25 6.31
C THR A 29 -14.22 -16.24 7.29
N GLU A 30 -14.24 -16.58 8.57
CA GLU A 30 -14.52 -15.62 9.63
C GLU A 30 -13.43 -14.56 9.69
N ILE A 31 -13.83 -13.30 9.87
CA ILE A 31 -12.92 -12.17 10.01
C ILE A 31 -12.70 -11.93 11.50
N PRO A 32 -11.58 -12.39 12.07
CA PRO A 32 -11.37 -12.28 13.50
C PRO A 32 -11.12 -10.83 13.92
N GLU A 33 -11.71 -10.47 15.05
CA GLU A 33 -11.31 -9.25 15.75
C GLU A 33 -9.87 -9.36 16.21
N GLY A 34 -9.16 -8.21 16.24
CA GLY A 34 -7.78 -8.16 16.68
C GLY A 34 -7.49 -6.89 17.49
N ASN A 35 -6.22 -6.56 17.63
CA ASN A 35 -5.79 -5.43 18.43
C ASN A 35 -5.23 -4.29 17.59
N PHE A 36 -5.62 -3.07 17.93
CA PHE A 36 -4.81 -1.91 17.60
C PHE A 36 -3.63 -1.87 18.55
N VAL A 37 -2.43 -1.73 18.00
CA VAL A 37 -1.19 -1.59 18.76
C VAL A 37 -0.44 -0.33 18.34
N ASP A 38 0.36 0.24 19.25
CA ASP A 38 1.31 1.29 18.87
C ASP A 38 2.58 0.70 18.22
N LEU A 39 3.56 1.57 17.92
CA LEU A 39 4.83 1.15 17.34
C LEU A 39 5.68 0.28 18.26
N ASP A 40 5.46 0.37 19.56
CA ASP A 40 6.14 -0.42 20.60
C ASP A 40 5.41 -1.73 20.92
N GLY A 41 4.24 -1.96 20.32
CA GLY A 41 3.43 -3.16 20.50
C GLY A 41 2.44 -3.08 21.66
N ASN A 42 2.26 -1.92 22.30
CA ASN A 42 1.27 -1.74 23.35
C ASN A 42 -0.14 -1.72 22.77
N ILE A 43 -1.08 -2.42 23.40
CA ILE A 43 -2.47 -2.49 22.95
C ILE A 43 -3.18 -1.17 23.24
N LEU A 44 -3.75 -0.57 22.20
CA LEU A 44 -4.52 0.68 22.23
C LEU A 44 -6.03 0.45 22.24
N GLY A 45 -6.48 -0.70 21.79
CA GLY A 45 -7.89 -1.05 21.66
C GLY A 45 -8.12 -2.27 20.78
N ARG A 46 -9.38 -2.57 20.48
CA ARG A 46 -9.75 -3.69 19.61
C ARG A 46 -10.30 -3.20 18.28
N HIS A 47 -10.03 -3.95 17.22
CA HIS A 47 -10.57 -3.70 15.87
C HIS A 47 -11.45 -4.86 15.40
N LYS A 48 -12.33 -4.59 14.46
CA LYS A 48 -13.32 -5.53 13.91
C LYS A 48 -12.80 -6.44 12.77
N GLY A 49 -11.49 -6.56 12.63
CA GLY A 49 -10.82 -7.34 11.59
C GLY A 49 -9.95 -6.47 10.68
N ILE A 50 -8.75 -6.97 10.32
CA ILE A 50 -7.73 -6.21 9.56
C ILE A 50 -8.20 -5.75 8.19
N ILE A 51 -9.15 -6.45 7.56
CA ILE A 51 -9.68 -6.12 6.22
C ILE A 51 -10.42 -4.77 6.16
N HIS A 52 -10.84 -4.24 7.31
CA HIS A 52 -11.52 -2.94 7.40
C HIS A 52 -10.57 -1.74 7.45
N TYR A 53 -9.25 -2.00 7.39
CA TYR A 53 -8.25 -0.96 7.57
C TYR A 53 -7.27 -0.89 6.41
N THR A 54 -6.79 0.31 6.14
CA THR A 54 -5.84 0.57 5.06
C THR A 54 -4.72 1.45 5.59
N ILE A 55 -3.48 1.21 5.17
CA ILE A 55 -2.33 2.04 5.54
C ILE A 55 -2.59 3.50 5.14
N GLY A 56 -2.38 4.41 6.08
CA GLY A 56 -2.67 5.84 5.94
C GLY A 56 -4.07 6.26 6.36
N GLN A 57 -4.95 5.31 6.72
CA GLN A 57 -6.32 5.61 7.20
C GLN A 57 -6.26 6.36 8.54
N ARG A 58 -7.08 7.41 8.65
CA ARG A 58 -7.23 8.22 9.88
C ARG A 58 -8.61 8.11 10.50
N LYS A 59 -9.66 8.04 9.65
CA LYS A 59 -11.05 8.03 10.10
C LYS A 59 -11.55 6.60 10.33
N GLY A 60 -12.56 6.45 11.20
CA GLY A 60 -13.22 5.15 11.41
C GLY A 60 -12.41 4.16 12.25
N LEU A 61 -11.38 4.60 12.99
CA LEU A 61 -10.58 3.73 13.84
C LEU A 61 -11.28 3.42 15.18
N GLY A 62 -12.20 4.27 15.65
CA GLY A 62 -12.86 4.08 16.94
C GLY A 62 -11.97 4.29 18.16
N LEU A 63 -10.77 4.87 17.97
CA LEU A 63 -9.82 5.14 19.04
C LEU A 63 -9.93 6.58 19.55
N ALA A 64 -10.04 6.76 20.86
CA ALA A 64 -10.12 8.05 21.53
C ALA A 64 -8.77 8.38 22.24
N LEU A 65 -7.74 8.69 21.45
CA LEU A 65 -6.38 8.92 21.96
C LEU A 65 -6.04 10.41 22.17
N GLY A 66 -7.02 11.33 22.02
CA GLY A 66 -6.84 12.78 22.20
C GLY A 66 -5.96 13.46 21.14
N ARG A 67 -5.47 12.71 20.13
CA ARG A 67 -4.65 13.22 19.02
C ARG A 67 -5.00 12.51 17.72
N PRO A 68 -4.72 13.11 16.56
CA PRO A 68 -4.86 12.42 15.28
C PRO A 68 -3.88 11.25 15.17
N VAL A 69 -4.41 10.07 14.84
CA VAL A 69 -3.60 8.86 14.62
C VAL A 69 -3.95 8.23 13.27
N PHE A 70 -3.03 7.40 12.78
CA PHE A 70 -3.09 6.80 11.46
C PHE A 70 -2.74 5.32 11.51
N VAL A 71 -3.33 4.54 10.63
CA VAL A 71 -2.86 3.17 10.37
C VAL A 71 -1.49 3.27 9.70
N VAL A 72 -0.49 2.72 10.36
CA VAL A 72 0.91 2.73 9.90
C VAL A 72 1.24 1.40 9.23
N ASP A 73 0.77 0.29 9.79
CA ASP A 73 1.03 -1.04 9.27
C ASP A 73 -0.11 -2.00 9.62
N ILE A 74 -0.18 -3.14 8.92
CA ILE A 74 -1.13 -4.22 9.17
C ILE A 74 -0.36 -5.53 9.20
N LYS A 75 -0.28 -6.12 10.40
CA LYS A 75 0.40 -7.39 10.64
C LYS A 75 -0.60 -8.53 10.54
N LYS A 76 -0.60 -9.24 9.43
CA LYS A 76 -1.55 -10.34 9.16
C LYS A 76 -1.33 -11.52 10.09
N GLU A 77 -0.08 -11.82 10.40
CA GLU A 77 0.34 -12.99 11.20
C GLU A 77 -0.15 -12.90 12.64
N THR A 78 -0.19 -11.69 13.21
CA THR A 78 -0.63 -11.44 14.59
C THR A 78 -2.02 -10.82 14.66
N ASN A 79 -2.66 -10.57 13.50
CA ASN A 79 -3.94 -9.89 13.39
C ASN A 79 -3.95 -8.54 14.14
N GLU A 80 -2.92 -7.74 13.90
CA GLU A 80 -2.74 -6.42 14.51
C GLU A 80 -2.77 -5.31 13.48
N VAL A 81 -3.39 -4.19 13.86
CA VAL A 81 -3.34 -2.92 13.12
C VAL A 81 -2.46 -1.96 13.89
N VAL A 82 -1.31 -1.61 13.31
CA VAL A 82 -0.33 -0.71 13.94
C VAL A 82 -0.74 0.74 13.74
N ILE A 83 -0.78 1.48 14.83
CA ILE A 83 -1.21 2.88 14.89
C ILE A 83 -0.01 3.77 15.24
N GLY A 84 0.11 4.88 14.53
CA GLY A 84 1.18 5.86 14.75
C GLY A 84 0.78 7.27 14.37
N ASP A 85 1.75 8.17 14.34
CA ASP A 85 1.59 9.56 13.92
C ASP A 85 1.65 9.69 12.39
N ASN A 86 1.29 10.87 11.88
CA ASN A 86 1.32 11.12 10.43
C ASN A 86 2.71 10.88 9.81
N LYS A 87 3.79 11.20 10.53
CA LYS A 87 5.17 11.00 10.06
C LYS A 87 5.50 9.51 9.82
N ASP A 88 4.91 8.62 10.62
CA ASP A 88 5.17 7.18 10.58
C ASP A 88 4.50 6.49 9.38
N VAL A 89 3.60 7.21 8.68
CA VAL A 89 2.96 6.73 7.44
C VAL A 89 3.88 6.88 6.22
N PHE A 90 4.96 7.66 6.35
CA PHE A 90 5.89 7.90 5.25
C PHE A 90 7.02 6.86 5.26
N ALA A 91 7.49 6.50 4.08
CA ALA A 91 8.65 5.62 3.88
C ALA A 91 9.48 6.10 2.70
N LYS A 92 10.80 5.92 2.79
CA LYS A 92 11.73 6.38 1.77
C LYS A 92 11.97 5.35 0.67
N GLY A 93 11.59 4.11 0.89
CA GLY A 93 11.78 3.05 -0.08
C GLY A 93 10.72 1.96 -0.01
N LEU A 94 10.80 1.06 -0.94
CA LEU A 94 10.02 -0.17 -0.99
C LEU A 94 10.83 -1.31 -1.61
N LEU A 95 10.46 -2.52 -1.25
CA LEU A 95 10.83 -3.75 -1.94
C LEU A 95 9.58 -4.30 -2.63
N ALA A 96 9.71 -4.69 -3.90
CA ALA A 96 8.64 -5.26 -4.69
C ALA A 96 9.11 -6.50 -5.44
N ASP A 97 8.18 -7.39 -5.79
CA ASP A 97 8.41 -8.59 -6.59
C ASP A 97 7.49 -8.65 -7.81
N LYS A 98 7.50 -9.76 -8.54
CA LYS A 98 6.73 -9.95 -9.78
C LYS A 98 7.03 -8.82 -10.76
N VAL A 99 8.30 -8.58 -10.96
CA VAL A 99 8.81 -7.52 -11.82
C VAL A 99 8.45 -7.82 -13.28
N ASN A 100 7.81 -6.86 -13.94
CA ASN A 100 7.49 -6.94 -15.36
C ASN A 100 7.98 -5.68 -16.07
N PHE A 101 9.06 -5.80 -16.83
CA PHE A 101 9.55 -4.72 -17.67
C PHE A 101 8.78 -4.67 -18.99
N MET A 102 8.51 -3.45 -19.49
CA MET A 102 7.73 -3.20 -20.70
C MET A 102 8.55 -2.52 -21.79
N SER A 103 9.37 -1.55 -21.45
CA SER A 103 10.18 -0.80 -22.42
C SER A 103 11.66 -1.21 -22.45
N ILE A 104 12.11 -2.01 -21.49
CA ILE A 104 13.49 -2.52 -21.40
C ILE A 104 13.45 -4.04 -21.27
N ALA A 105 14.49 -4.73 -21.76
CA ALA A 105 14.58 -6.19 -21.65
C ALA A 105 14.99 -6.65 -20.25
N SER A 106 15.87 -5.90 -19.60
CA SER A 106 16.38 -6.16 -18.25
C SER A 106 16.89 -4.85 -17.64
N LEU A 107 17.04 -4.84 -16.32
CA LEU A 107 17.65 -3.74 -15.58
C LEU A 107 19.02 -4.19 -15.05
N GLU A 108 20.08 -3.58 -15.57
CA GLU A 108 21.44 -3.76 -15.09
C GLU A 108 21.88 -2.53 -14.28
N GLY A 109 22.30 -2.75 -13.02
CA GLY A 109 22.68 -1.66 -12.12
C GLY A 109 21.49 -0.84 -11.61
N GLU A 110 21.67 0.46 -11.54
CA GLU A 110 20.67 1.42 -11.05
C GLU A 110 20.09 2.25 -12.20
N MET A 111 18.79 2.55 -12.10
CA MET A 111 18.10 3.41 -13.07
C MET A 111 17.32 4.50 -12.34
N ARG A 112 17.39 5.72 -12.84
CA ARG A 112 16.56 6.84 -12.39
C ARG A 112 15.24 6.80 -13.12
N VAL A 113 14.15 6.79 -12.36
CA VAL A 113 12.78 6.72 -12.87
C VAL A 113 11.83 7.54 -12.01
N ARG A 114 10.61 7.68 -12.47
CA ARG A 114 9.50 8.20 -11.69
C ARG A 114 8.58 7.04 -11.32
N ALA A 115 8.26 6.86 -10.03
CA ALA A 115 7.41 5.75 -9.59
C ALA A 115 6.06 6.23 -9.06
N LYS A 116 4.98 5.50 -9.41
CA LYS A 116 3.64 5.63 -8.82
C LYS A 116 3.35 4.39 -7.99
N VAL A 117 2.99 4.59 -6.72
CA VAL A 117 2.69 3.50 -5.75
C VAL A 117 1.19 3.24 -5.57
N ARG A 118 0.35 3.93 -6.31
CA ARG A 118 -1.11 3.77 -6.42
C ARG A 118 -1.66 4.63 -7.55
N TYR A 119 -2.88 4.36 -7.98
CA TYR A 119 -3.51 5.06 -9.11
C TYR A 119 -3.45 6.59 -9.00
N ASN A 120 -3.95 7.17 -7.90
CA ASN A 120 -3.99 8.62 -7.69
C ASN A 120 -2.65 9.24 -7.25
N HIS A 121 -1.54 8.48 -7.29
CA HIS A 121 -0.22 9.02 -6.97
C HIS A 121 0.31 9.88 -8.12
N ARG A 122 0.81 11.07 -7.82
CA ARG A 122 1.37 11.97 -8.85
C ARG A 122 2.67 11.49 -9.48
N GLY A 123 3.26 10.45 -8.89
CA GLY A 123 4.61 10.00 -9.20
C GLY A 123 5.67 10.79 -8.43
N ALA A 124 6.73 10.09 -8.02
CA ALA A 124 7.87 10.66 -7.32
C ALA A 124 9.15 10.10 -7.92
N ASP A 125 10.19 10.95 -7.95
CA ASP A 125 11.49 10.58 -8.48
C ASP A 125 12.19 9.61 -7.53
N CYS A 126 12.79 8.57 -8.11
CA CYS A 126 13.42 7.49 -7.36
C CYS A 126 14.52 6.82 -8.18
N THR A 127 15.30 6.02 -7.48
CA THR A 127 16.25 5.09 -8.08
C THR A 127 15.75 3.68 -7.88
N ILE A 128 15.77 2.86 -8.93
CA ILE A 128 15.42 1.44 -8.89
C ILE A 128 16.64 0.58 -9.19
N ARG A 129 16.70 -0.61 -8.57
CA ARG A 129 17.70 -1.64 -8.87
C ARG A 129 17.14 -3.03 -8.59
N MET A 130 17.59 -4.01 -9.34
CA MET A 130 17.31 -5.40 -9.02
C MET A 130 18.13 -5.82 -7.79
N VAL A 131 17.47 -6.48 -6.83
CA VAL A 131 18.11 -7.03 -5.62
C VAL A 131 17.98 -8.54 -5.51
N GLY A 132 17.33 -9.15 -6.49
CA GLY A 132 17.14 -10.58 -6.66
C GLY A 132 16.68 -10.87 -8.07
N GLU A 133 16.42 -12.15 -8.39
CA GLU A 133 16.00 -12.58 -9.73
C GLU A 133 14.66 -11.95 -10.15
N ASP A 134 13.71 -11.82 -9.21
CA ASP A 134 12.39 -11.23 -9.41
C ASP A 134 12.06 -10.20 -8.32
N GLN A 135 13.09 -9.49 -7.82
CA GLN A 135 12.91 -8.49 -6.77
C GLN A 135 13.57 -7.18 -7.15
N ILE A 136 12.84 -6.09 -6.99
CA ILE A 136 13.29 -4.74 -7.26
C ILE A 136 13.18 -3.88 -6.00
N GLU A 137 14.22 -3.14 -5.70
CA GLU A 137 14.22 -2.09 -4.70
C GLU A 137 13.98 -0.75 -5.38
N CYS A 138 13.16 0.08 -4.75
CA CYS A 138 12.91 1.45 -5.19
C CYS A 138 13.16 2.39 -4.00
N VAL A 139 14.09 3.31 -4.17
CA VAL A 139 14.44 4.33 -3.16
C VAL A 139 14.03 5.70 -3.69
N PHE A 140 13.07 6.33 -3.04
CA PHE A 140 12.58 7.67 -3.39
C PHE A 140 13.52 8.77 -2.91
N ASP A 141 13.61 9.87 -3.64
CA ASP A 141 14.35 11.05 -3.22
C ASP A 141 13.73 11.65 -1.95
N GLU A 142 12.39 11.74 -1.93
CA GLU A 142 11.60 12.20 -0.78
C GLU A 142 10.68 11.09 -0.27
N PRO A 143 10.48 10.97 1.06
CA PRO A 143 9.60 9.94 1.62
C PRO A 143 8.18 10.00 1.04
N GLN A 144 7.64 8.86 0.66
CA GLN A 144 6.31 8.74 0.09
C GLN A 144 5.30 8.22 1.11
N ARG A 145 4.09 8.82 1.07
CA ARG A 145 3.02 8.51 2.01
C ARG A 145 2.31 7.22 1.63
N ALA A 146 2.06 6.35 2.63
CA ALA A 146 1.19 5.19 2.54
C ALA A 146 1.59 4.22 1.41
N ILE A 147 2.86 3.86 1.35
CA ILE A 147 3.32 2.74 0.54
C ILE A 147 2.69 1.47 1.14
N THR A 148 1.86 0.78 0.35
CA THR A 148 1.01 -0.31 0.85
C THR A 148 1.40 -1.64 0.19
N PRO A 149 1.80 -2.66 0.97
CA PRO A 149 2.02 -4.00 0.46
C PRO A 149 0.79 -4.56 -0.27
N GLY A 150 1.03 -5.31 -1.35
CA GLY A 150 -0.01 -5.85 -2.22
C GLY A 150 -0.47 -4.93 -3.33
N GLN A 151 -0.16 -3.63 -3.29
CA GLN A 151 -0.42 -2.71 -4.40
C GLN A 151 0.68 -2.76 -5.45
N ALA A 152 0.33 -2.39 -6.69
CA ALA A 152 1.30 -2.26 -7.76
C ALA A 152 2.10 -0.95 -7.61
N VAL A 153 3.40 -1.04 -7.89
CA VAL A 153 4.24 0.12 -8.21
C VAL A 153 4.50 0.11 -9.72
N VAL A 154 4.40 1.28 -10.35
CA VAL A 154 4.67 1.45 -11.79
C VAL A 154 5.76 2.48 -11.98
N PHE A 155 6.75 2.13 -12.79
CA PHE A 155 7.94 2.91 -13.09
C PHE A 155 7.83 3.57 -14.45
N TYR A 156 8.15 4.84 -14.52
CA TYR A 156 8.08 5.67 -15.72
C TYR A 156 9.42 6.35 -15.99
N GLU A 157 9.78 6.41 -17.25
CA GLU A 157 10.79 7.32 -17.79
C GLU A 157 10.07 8.29 -18.71
N GLU A 158 9.97 9.56 -18.30
CA GLU A 158 9.11 10.56 -18.93
C GLU A 158 7.66 10.05 -19.05
N ASP A 159 7.15 9.86 -20.27
CA ASP A 159 5.80 9.35 -20.56
C ASP A 159 5.77 7.84 -20.87
N TYR A 160 6.91 7.15 -20.83
CA TYR A 160 7.00 5.72 -21.12
C TYR A 160 6.93 4.89 -19.84
N VAL A 161 6.19 3.80 -19.88
CA VAL A 161 6.17 2.81 -18.80
C VAL A 161 7.40 1.93 -18.94
N VAL A 162 8.32 2.03 -17.99
CA VAL A 162 9.51 1.16 -17.90
C VAL A 162 9.10 -0.24 -17.48
N GLY A 163 8.21 -0.34 -16.50
CA GLY A 163 7.71 -1.59 -15.95
C GLY A 163 6.92 -1.38 -14.68
N GLY A 164 6.61 -2.47 -14.01
CA GLY A 164 5.91 -2.47 -12.73
C GLY A 164 6.24 -3.70 -11.89
N ALA A 165 5.81 -3.67 -10.62
CA ALA A 165 6.01 -4.76 -9.67
C ALA A 165 4.93 -4.69 -8.59
N ILE A 166 4.84 -5.72 -7.74
CA ILE A 166 3.93 -5.76 -6.59
C ILE A 166 4.72 -5.46 -5.31
N ILE A 167 4.30 -4.43 -4.59
CA ILE A 167 4.92 -3.99 -3.35
C ILE A 167 4.82 -5.09 -2.29
N GLN A 168 5.95 -5.51 -1.73
CA GLN A 168 6.03 -6.51 -0.66
C GLN A 168 6.15 -5.86 0.70
N LYS A 169 6.99 -4.85 0.81
CA LYS A 169 7.18 -4.09 2.05
C LYS A 169 7.70 -2.68 1.76
N ARG A 170 7.44 -1.77 2.69
CA ARG A 170 8.05 -0.44 2.73
C ARG A 170 9.36 -0.46 3.52
N GLN A 171 10.24 0.48 3.23
CA GLN A 171 11.56 0.64 3.85
C GLN A 171 11.78 2.09 4.32
#